data_2d3eaaef26cf824fda8c651265357c40
#
_entry.id   2d3eaaef26cf824fda8c651265357c40
#
_cell.length_a   1.000
_cell.length_b   1.000
_cell.length_c   1.000
_cell.angle_alpha   90.00
_cell.angle_beta   90.00
_cell.angle_gamma   90.00
#
_symmetry.space_group_name_H-M   'P 1'
#
loop_
_entity.id
_entity.type
_entity.pdbx_description
1 polymer ?
#
loop_
_entity_poly.entity_id
_entity_poly.type
_entity_poly.pdbx_seq_one_letter_code
_entity_poly.pdbx_strand_id
1 'polypeptide(L)'
;MKCFLLLLFPALLLTGCAGERPASPTDTGAPPPDMQAWLNPERQRPEGLSETRWQMLTDAGRTLGFRGGKSQRAWELTQALNARESTLNALYDFRPLISPEGWLPPVIDEAQDVAHITPDQIRTASKVWTIIRPERFVSNPPSWRSWLLRGLATTATPGTEGLVVPEDSAQRKVWEDALKKGWQEGRENADLTFEAS
;
A
#
# COMPACT_ATOMS: atom_id res chain seq x y z
N MET A 1 51.98 31.03 49.86
CA MET A 1 50.64 30.41 50.03
C MET A 1 49.83 30.75 48.81
N LYS A 2 49.69 29.79 47.85
CA LYS A 2 49.05 30.00 46.56
C LYS A 2 47.71 29.27 46.59
N CYS A 3 46.61 30.00 46.63
CA CYS A 3 45.26 29.45 46.45
C CYS A 3 45.01 29.16 44.98
N PHE A 4 44.75 27.89 44.68
CA PHE A 4 44.35 27.44 43.35
C PHE A 4 42.82 27.34 43.31
N LEU A 5 42.19 28.24 42.55
CA LEU A 5 40.73 28.28 42.36
C LEU A 5 40.38 27.40 41.20
N LEU A 6 39.76 26.24 41.46
CA LEU A 6 39.26 25.29 40.45
C LEU A 6 37.89 25.78 40.00
N LEU A 7 37.80 26.28 38.75
CA LEU A 7 36.54 26.57 38.06
C LEU A 7 35.94 25.27 37.48
N LEU A 8 34.85 24.80 38.10
CA LEU A 8 34.04 23.71 37.58
C LEU A 8 33.09 24.27 36.49
N PHE A 9 33.32 23.88 35.24
CA PHE A 9 32.37 24.12 34.13
C PHE A 9 31.34 22.99 34.11
N PRO A 10 30.04 23.27 34.17
CA PRO A 10 29.04 22.24 33.92
C PRO A 10 28.87 22.07 32.41
N ALA A 11 29.21 20.88 31.91
CA ALA A 11 28.90 20.45 30.54
C ALA A 11 27.38 20.27 30.37
N LEU A 12 26.76 21.16 29.63
CA LEU A 12 25.36 21.05 29.22
C LEU A 12 25.27 19.99 28.14
N LEU A 13 24.80 18.80 28.51
CA LEU A 13 24.42 17.75 27.54
C LEU A 13 23.13 18.17 26.85
N LEU A 14 23.26 18.70 25.64
CA LEU A 14 22.12 18.82 24.69
C LEU A 14 21.78 17.41 24.18
N THR A 15 20.82 16.75 24.82
CA THR A 15 20.13 15.60 24.24
C THR A 15 19.27 16.11 23.09
N GLY A 16 19.82 16.04 21.89
CA GLY A 16 19.06 16.22 20.66
C GLY A 16 18.05 15.09 20.55
N CYS A 17 16.74 15.40 20.60
CA CYS A 17 15.70 14.50 20.16
C CYS A 17 15.93 14.24 18.66
N ALA A 18 16.51 13.09 18.36
CA ALA A 18 16.45 12.53 17.02
C ALA A 18 14.98 12.19 16.76
N GLY A 19 14.28 13.08 16.09
CA GLY A 19 12.95 12.77 15.56
C GLY A 19 13.09 11.60 14.59
N GLU A 20 12.58 10.44 14.97
CA GLU A 20 12.39 9.33 14.05
C GLU A 20 11.56 9.83 12.88
N ARG A 21 12.21 9.94 11.72
CA ARG A 21 11.50 10.09 10.45
C ARG A 21 10.59 8.88 10.33
N PRO A 22 9.27 9.07 10.08
CA PRO A 22 8.42 7.93 9.74
C PRO A 22 9.05 7.24 8.53
N ALA A 23 9.40 5.96 8.68
CA ALA A 23 9.94 5.15 7.61
C ALA A 23 8.99 5.22 6.41
N SER A 24 9.52 5.54 5.25
CA SER A 24 8.75 5.51 4.01
C SER A 24 8.16 4.10 3.84
N PRO A 25 6.87 3.94 3.47
CA PRO A 25 6.21 2.64 3.38
C PRO A 25 6.79 1.68 2.33
N THR A 26 7.88 2.06 1.67
CA THR A 26 8.54 1.30 0.59
C THR A 26 9.80 0.55 1.00
N ASP A 27 10.22 0.64 2.27
CA ASP A 27 11.50 0.06 2.69
C ASP A 27 11.31 -1.05 3.75
N THR A 28 10.48 -2.03 3.44
CA THR A 28 10.47 -3.28 4.18
C THR A 28 11.39 -4.27 3.46
N GLY A 29 12.66 -4.31 3.84
CA GLY A 29 13.65 -5.24 3.32
C GLY A 29 13.30 -6.73 3.56
N ALA A 30 12.28 -7.02 4.36
CA ALA A 30 11.77 -8.37 4.61
C ALA A 30 10.43 -8.59 3.90
N PRO A 31 10.20 -9.79 3.31
CA PRO A 31 8.91 -10.15 2.74
C PRO A 31 7.83 -10.15 3.84
N PRO A 32 6.56 -9.86 3.51
CA PRO A 32 5.45 -10.03 4.43
C PRO A 32 5.32 -11.52 4.83
N PRO A 33 4.71 -11.83 5.97
CA PRO A 33 4.47 -13.20 6.40
C PRO A 33 3.78 -14.01 5.28
N ASP A 34 4.26 -15.23 5.04
CA ASP A 34 3.66 -16.14 4.09
C ASP A 34 2.33 -16.71 4.60
N MET A 35 1.65 -17.49 3.75
CA MET A 35 0.37 -18.11 4.11
C MET A 35 0.49 -19.02 5.35
N GLN A 36 1.64 -19.66 5.59
CA GLN A 36 1.83 -20.57 6.71
C GLN A 36 1.76 -19.85 8.07
N ALA A 37 2.28 -18.63 8.14
CA ALA A 37 2.18 -17.80 9.33
C ALA A 37 0.71 -17.45 9.67
N TRP A 38 -0.16 -17.34 8.65
CA TRP A 38 -1.58 -17.03 8.83
C TRP A 38 -2.43 -18.27 9.16
N LEU A 39 -1.99 -19.46 8.75
CA LEU A 39 -2.69 -20.72 9.06
C LEU A 39 -2.55 -21.15 10.51
N ASN A 40 -1.57 -20.66 11.25
CA ASN A 40 -1.29 -21.02 12.63
C ASN A 40 -1.42 -19.82 13.58
N PRO A 41 -2.62 -19.26 13.79
CA PRO A 41 -2.84 -18.17 14.72
C PRO A 41 -2.56 -18.60 16.15
N GLU A 42 -1.96 -17.72 16.96
CA GLU A 42 -1.78 -17.95 18.39
C GLU A 42 -3.12 -18.18 19.08
N ARG A 43 -3.20 -19.22 19.94
CA ARG A 43 -4.43 -19.58 20.61
C ARG A 43 -4.72 -18.64 21.78
N GLN A 44 -5.64 -17.73 21.61
CA GLN A 44 -6.41 -17.19 22.73
C GLN A 44 -7.75 -17.94 22.75
N ARG A 45 -8.04 -18.55 23.91
CA ARG A 45 -9.23 -19.40 24.11
C ARG A 45 -10.46 -18.54 24.39
N PRO A 46 -11.47 -18.46 23.53
CA PRO A 46 -12.79 -17.95 23.90
C PRO A 46 -13.60 -19.09 24.52
N GLU A 47 -14.27 -18.83 25.63
CA GLU A 47 -15.24 -19.73 26.21
C GLU A 47 -16.57 -19.65 25.47
N GLY A 48 -17.11 -20.82 25.09
CA GLY A 48 -18.48 -20.97 24.62
C GLY A 48 -18.65 -21.25 23.12
N LEU A 49 -19.27 -22.36 22.81
CA LEU A 49 -19.71 -22.79 21.49
C LEU A 49 -21.04 -22.15 21.14
N SER A 50 -21.14 -21.47 20.01
CA SER A 50 -22.40 -21.09 19.42
C SER A 50 -22.44 -21.47 17.93
N GLU A 51 -23.63 -21.64 17.41
CA GLU A 51 -23.91 -21.91 15.99
C GLU A 51 -23.28 -20.83 15.07
N THR A 52 -23.20 -19.61 15.55
CA THR A 52 -22.54 -18.45 14.92
C THR A 52 -21.03 -18.62 14.74
N ARG A 53 -20.42 -19.57 15.47
CA ARG A 53 -18.97 -19.75 15.46
C ARG A 53 -18.41 -20.12 14.10
N TRP A 54 -19.10 -20.96 13.35
CA TRP A 54 -18.68 -21.33 11.98
C TRP A 54 -18.62 -20.13 11.07
N GLN A 55 -19.63 -19.27 11.15
CA GLN A 55 -19.65 -18.04 10.36
C GLN A 55 -18.52 -17.11 10.78
N MET A 56 -18.30 -16.95 12.09
CA MET A 56 -17.20 -16.14 12.60
C MET A 56 -15.83 -16.66 12.16
N LEU A 57 -15.60 -17.99 12.19
CA LEU A 57 -14.35 -18.60 11.71
C LEU A 57 -14.14 -18.37 10.21
N THR A 58 -15.21 -18.51 9.43
CA THR A 58 -15.17 -18.29 7.99
C THR A 58 -14.85 -16.85 7.67
N ASP A 59 -15.55 -15.91 8.29
CA ASP A 59 -15.36 -14.46 8.04
C ASP A 59 -13.98 -13.98 8.51
N ALA A 60 -13.55 -14.44 9.69
CA ALA A 60 -12.23 -14.11 10.22
C ALA A 60 -11.11 -14.71 9.35
N GLY A 61 -11.22 -16.00 9.01
CA GLY A 61 -10.25 -16.66 8.14
C GLY A 61 -10.14 -16.00 6.77
N ARG A 62 -11.28 -15.71 6.14
CA ARG A 62 -11.32 -15.02 4.83
C ARG A 62 -10.73 -13.61 4.90
N THR A 63 -11.07 -12.84 5.94
CA THR A 63 -10.56 -11.48 6.13
C THR A 63 -9.04 -11.48 6.33
N LEU A 64 -8.53 -12.37 7.16
CA LEU A 64 -7.08 -12.51 7.37
C LEU A 64 -6.38 -12.98 6.11
N GLY A 65 -6.93 -13.99 5.45
CA GLY A 65 -6.42 -14.46 4.17
C GLY A 65 -6.33 -13.35 3.14
N PHE A 66 -7.38 -12.56 2.99
CA PHE A 66 -7.40 -11.41 2.08
C PHE A 66 -6.30 -10.40 2.40
N ARG A 67 -6.14 -10.00 3.66
CA ARG A 67 -5.09 -9.06 4.07
C ARG A 67 -3.70 -9.61 3.81
N GLY A 68 -3.46 -10.87 4.17
CA GLY A 68 -2.18 -11.54 3.95
C GLY A 68 -1.84 -11.69 2.46
N GLY A 69 -2.77 -12.22 1.69
CA GLY A 69 -2.60 -12.40 0.24
C GLY A 69 -2.36 -11.09 -0.51
N LYS A 70 -3.13 -10.04 -0.17
CA LYS A 70 -2.93 -8.71 -0.74
C LYS A 70 -1.55 -8.14 -0.41
N SER A 71 -1.14 -8.23 0.85
CA SER A 71 0.17 -7.72 1.30
C SER A 71 1.32 -8.47 0.65
N GLN A 72 1.26 -9.79 0.58
CA GLN A 72 2.30 -10.60 -0.06
C GLN A 72 2.42 -10.26 -1.56
N ARG A 73 1.28 -10.18 -2.27
CA ARG A 73 1.29 -9.86 -3.69
C ARG A 73 1.80 -8.44 -3.95
N ALA A 74 1.41 -7.48 -3.14
CA ALA A 74 1.92 -6.12 -3.20
C ALA A 74 3.44 -6.06 -3.03
N TRP A 75 3.99 -6.87 -2.11
CA TRP A 75 5.44 -6.98 -1.93
C TRP A 75 6.12 -7.61 -3.17
N GLU A 76 5.58 -8.70 -3.73
CA GLU A 76 6.10 -9.33 -4.95
C GLU A 76 6.15 -8.33 -6.12
N LEU A 77 5.06 -7.58 -6.33
CA LEU A 77 4.98 -6.53 -7.37
C LEU A 77 6.03 -5.44 -7.12
N THR A 78 6.18 -5.00 -5.88
CA THR A 78 7.18 -3.99 -5.50
C THR A 78 8.59 -4.48 -5.80
N GLN A 79 8.93 -5.75 -5.50
CA GLN A 79 10.24 -6.32 -5.81
C GLN A 79 10.48 -6.42 -7.32
N ALA A 80 9.47 -6.83 -8.07
CA ALA A 80 9.56 -6.90 -9.53
C ALA A 80 9.79 -5.51 -10.18
N LEU A 81 9.15 -4.47 -9.65
CA LEU A 81 9.35 -3.09 -10.09
C LEU A 81 10.74 -2.57 -9.68
N ASN A 82 11.18 -2.83 -8.45
CA ASN A 82 12.50 -2.44 -7.97
C ASN A 82 13.63 -3.07 -8.80
N ALA A 83 13.46 -4.31 -9.24
CA ALA A 83 14.42 -4.97 -10.13
C ALA A 83 14.58 -4.24 -11.49
N ARG A 84 13.62 -3.40 -11.87
CA ARG A 84 13.63 -2.60 -13.11
C ARG A 84 13.77 -1.11 -12.84
N GLU A 85 14.26 -0.72 -11.68
CA GLU A 85 14.30 0.67 -11.24
C GLU A 85 14.96 1.62 -12.23
N SER A 86 16.11 1.25 -12.79
CA SER A 86 16.82 2.10 -13.77
C SER A 86 15.96 2.41 -15.00
N THR A 87 15.27 1.41 -15.54
CA THR A 87 14.38 1.55 -16.68
C THR A 87 13.17 2.41 -16.32
N LEU A 88 12.56 2.16 -15.15
CA LEU A 88 11.42 2.93 -14.69
C LEU A 88 11.76 4.39 -14.40
N ASN A 89 12.92 4.66 -13.82
CA ASN A 89 13.40 6.03 -13.59
C ASN A 89 13.61 6.79 -14.92
N ALA A 90 14.03 6.10 -15.98
CA ALA A 90 14.19 6.72 -17.30
C ALA A 90 12.84 6.95 -18.00
N LEU A 91 11.89 6.00 -17.91
CA LEU A 91 10.58 6.11 -18.54
C LEU A 91 9.67 7.14 -17.85
N TYR A 92 9.73 7.21 -16.52
CA TYR A 92 8.90 8.10 -15.70
C TYR A 92 9.70 9.30 -15.19
N ASP A 93 10.55 9.88 -16.02
CA ASP A 93 11.24 11.12 -15.68
C ASP A 93 10.33 12.33 -15.97
N PHE A 94 9.67 12.85 -14.95
CA PHE A 94 8.79 14.01 -15.05
C PHE A 94 9.52 15.35 -14.92
N ARG A 95 10.81 15.35 -14.58
CA ARG A 95 11.58 16.60 -14.40
C ARG A 95 11.56 17.52 -15.60
N PRO A 96 11.69 17.04 -16.85
CA PRO A 96 11.63 17.90 -18.02
C PRO A 96 10.29 18.57 -18.26
N LEU A 97 9.20 18.04 -17.65
CA LEU A 97 7.84 18.56 -17.80
C LEU A 97 7.51 19.66 -16.78
N ILE A 98 8.32 19.81 -15.74
CA ILE A 98 8.04 20.77 -14.66
C ILE A 98 8.57 22.14 -15.08
N SER A 99 7.71 23.17 -14.97
CA SER A 99 8.12 24.54 -15.25
C SER A 99 9.16 25.03 -14.23
N PRO A 100 9.93 26.10 -14.54
CA PRO A 100 10.89 26.69 -13.60
C PRO A 100 10.24 27.11 -12.25
N GLU A 101 8.95 27.45 -12.28
CA GLU A 101 8.17 27.84 -11.10
C GLU A 101 7.60 26.64 -10.33
N GLY A 102 7.87 25.40 -10.77
CA GLY A 102 7.44 24.19 -10.09
C GLY A 102 6.05 23.66 -10.46
N TRP A 103 5.52 24.05 -11.63
CA TRP A 103 4.22 23.56 -12.10
C TRP A 103 4.35 22.34 -13.01
N LEU A 104 3.66 21.28 -12.65
CA LEU A 104 3.46 20.11 -13.52
C LEU A 104 2.27 20.40 -14.46
N PRO A 105 2.41 20.21 -15.78
CA PRO A 105 1.35 20.52 -16.74
C PRO A 105 0.11 19.66 -16.55
N PRO A 106 -1.05 20.10 -17.09
CA PRO A 106 -2.27 19.31 -17.04
C PRO A 106 -2.13 18.04 -17.88
N VAL A 107 -2.86 17.00 -17.50
CA VAL A 107 -3.03 15.78 -18.31
C VAL A 107 -4.24 16.00 -19.21
N ILE A 108 -4.01 15.95 -20.51
CA ILE A 108 -5.03 16.18 -21.52
C ILE A 108 -5.25 14.88 -22.30
N ASP A 109 -6.51 14.51 -22.47
CA ASP A 109 -6.94 13.45 -23.38
C ASP A 109 -7.42 14.05 -24.69
N GLU A 110 -7.06 13.43 -25.81
CA GLU A 110 -7.47 13.84 -27.14
C GLU A 110 -8.34 12.75 -27.77
N ALA A 111 -9.60 13.08 -28.06
CA ALA A 111 -10.50 12.24 -28.84
C ALA A 111 -10.61 12.80 -30.25
N GLN A 112 -10.53 11.91 -31.26
CA GLN A 112 -10.67 12.29 -32.68
C GLN A 112 -12.01 11.81 -33.22
N ASP A 113 -12.52 12.53 -34.25
CA ASP A 113 -13.74 12.20 -34.97
C ASP A 113 -14.96 11.97 -34.05
N VAL A 114 -15.13 12.86 -33.09
CA VAL A 114 -16.19 12.76 -32.08
C VAL A 114 -17.53 13.23 -32.68
N ALA A 115 -18.56 12.41 -32.57
CA ALA A 115 -19.93 12.76 -32.89
C ALA A 115 -20.80 12.72 -31.63
N HIS A 116 -21.45 13.81 -31.29
CA HIS A 116 -22.47 13.88 -30.25
C HIS A 116 -23.84 13.96 -30.89
N ILE A 117 -24.65 12.93 -30.70
CA ILE A 117 -25.97 12.79 -31.32
C ILE A 117 -27.03 12.90 -30.22
N THR A 118 -27.95 13.85 -30.41
CA THR A 118 -29.16 13.98 -29.62
C THR A 118 -30.39 13.83 -30.55
N PRO A 119 -31.63 13.63 -30.05
CA PRO A 119 -32.80 13.51 -30.91
C PRO A 119 -32.97 14.67 -31.89
N ASP A 120 -32.55 15.87 -31.52
CA ASP A 120 -32.78 17.09 -32.30
C ASP A 120 -31.49 17.64 -32.92
N GLN A 121 -30.32 17.06 -32.65
CA GLN A 121 -29.06 17.67 -33.08
C GLN A 121 -27.92 16.67 -33.24
N ILE A 122 -27.13 16.82 -34.30
CA ILE A 122 -25.85 16.13 -34.46
C ILE A 122 -24.75 17.21 -34.44
N ARG A 123 -23.80 17.05 -33.51
CA ARG A 123 -22.57 17.89 -33.46
C ARG A 123 -21.39 17.00 -33.73
N THR A 124 -20.53 17.38 -34.66
CA THR A 124 -19.29 16.69 -34.96
C THR A 124 -18.10 17.60 -34.66
N ALA A 125 -17.03 17.02 -34.17
CA ALA A 125 -15.76 17.69 -33.97
C ALA A 125 -14.63 16.77 -34.45
N SER A 126 -13.68 17.32 -35.21
CA SER A 126 -12.50 16.55 -35.63
C SER A 126 -11.61 16.18 -34.46
N LYS A 127 -11.55 17.05 -33.46
CA LYS A 127 -10.80 16.80 -32.22
C LYS A 127 -11.49 17.43 -31.03
N VAL A 128 -11.47 16.72 -29.92
CA VAL A 128 -11.94 17.19 -28.60
C VAL A 128 -10.82 16.94 -27.59
N TRP A 129 -10.43 17.99 -26.86
CA TRP A 129 -9.47 17.86 -25.77
C TRP A 129 -10.17 18.00 -24.44
N THR A 130 -9.93 17.03 -23.55
CA THR A 130 -10.49 17.01 -22.20
C THR A 130 -9.37 17.04 -21.19
N ILE A 131 -9.41 17.98 -20.25
CA ILE A 131 -8.46 18.02 -19.14
C ILE A 131 -8.88 16.95 -18.13
N ILE A 132 -8.11 15.84 -18.08
CA ILE A 132 -8.34 14.75 -17.11
C ILE A 132 -7.83 15.14 -15.72
N ARG A 133 -6.70 15.84 -15.68
CA ARG A 133 -6.13 16.36 -14.44
C ARG A 133 -5.61 17.77 -14.67
N PRO A 134 -5.97 18.75 -13.82
CA PRO A 134 -5.47 20.10 -13.94
C PRO A 134 -3.97 20.17 -13.62
N GLU A 135 -3.34 21.24 -14.05
CA GLU A 135 -1.99 21.59 -13.61
C GLU A 135 -1.89 21.66 -12.09
N ARG A 136 -0.73 21.37 -11.55
CA ARG A 136 -0.51 21.42 -10.11
C ARG A 136 0.91 21.81 -9.76
N PHE A 137 1.05 22.54 -8.65
CA PHE A 137 2.35 22.79 -8.05
C PHE A 137 2.94 21.51 -7.47
N VAL A 138 4.23 21.26 -7.70
CA VAL A 138 4.96 20.13 -7.15
C VAL A 138 6.31 20.63 -6.61
N SER A 139 6.53 20.43 -5.33
CA SER A 139 7.82 20.75 -4.68
C SER A 139 8.90 19.71 -5.02
N ASN A 140 8.50 18.46 -5.26
CA ASN A 140 9.37 17.38 -5.72
C ASN A 140 8.77 16.72 -6.95
N PRO A 141 9.58 16.37 -7.96
CA PRO A 141 9.10 15.63 -9.12
C PRO A 141 8.43 14.33 -8.68
N PRO A 142 7.26 13.98 -9.22
CA PRO A 142 6.66 12.68 -8.98
C PRO A 142 7.57 11.59 -9.55
N SER A 143 7.52 10.41 -8.96
CA SER A 143 8.27 9.24 -9.42
C SER A 143 7.31 8.11 -9.79
N TRP A 144 7.78 7.11 -10.52
CA TRP A 144 7.00 5.91 -10.82
C TRP A 144 6.46 5.24 -9.55
N ARG A 145 7.18 5.30 -8.42
CA ARG A 145 6.75 4.75 -7.14
C ARG A 145 5.45 5.38 -6.65
N SER A 146 5.32 6.69 -6.79
CA SER A 146 4.10 7.41 -6.36
C SER A 146 2.86 7.08 -7.20
N TRP A 147 3.06 6.50 -8.37
CA TRP A 147 1.99 6.08 -9.28
C TRP A 147 1.74 4.58 -9.17
N LEU A 148 2.73 3.76 -9.50
CA LEU A 148 2.59 2.31 -9.63
C LEU A 148 2.44 1.58 -8.28
N LEU A 149 2.91 2.16 -7.17
CA LEU A 149 2.77 1.57 -5.84
C LEU A 149 1.58 2.12 -5.03
N ARG A 150 0.76 2.96 -5.65
CA ARG A 150 -0.39 3.54 -4.97
C ARG A 150 -1.40 2.46 -4.58
N GLY A 151 -1.78 2.42 -3.29
CA GLY A 151 -2.74 1.44 -2.77
C GLY A 151 -2.17 0.04 -2.54
N LEU A 152 -0.88 -0.18 -2.85
CA LEU A 152 -0.19 -1.43 -2.57
C LEU A 152 0.48 -1.36 -1.18
N ALA A 153 -0.25 -1.80 -0.15
CA ALA A 153 0.29 -1.93 1.20
C ALA A 153 1.01 -3.27 1.36
N THR A 154 2.29 -3.23 1.73
CA THR A 154 3.12 -4.43 1.93
C THR A 154 3.17 -4.88 3.40
N THR A 155 2.59 -4.10 4.32
CA THR A 155 2.60 -4.39 5.75
C THR A 155 1.29 -5.03 6.18
N ALA A 156 1.35 -6.31 6.51
CA ALA A 156 0.28 -7.00 7.21
C ALA A 156 0.91 -8.00 8.18
N THR A 157 0.40 -8.05 9.39
CA THR A 157 0.83 -9.00 10.41
C THR A 157 -0.32 -9.95 10.73
N PRO A 158 -0.05 -11.24 10.95
CA PRO A 158 -1.06 -12.19 11.42
C PRO A 158 -1.40 -11.87 12.89
N GLY A 159 -2.20 -10.82 13.09
CA GLY A 159 -2.73 -10.50 14.42
C GLY A 159 -3.98 -11.32 14.68
N THR A 160 -4.05 -11.96 15.82
CA THR A 160 -5.21 -12.78 16.23
C THR A 160 -5.94 -12.16 17.42
N GLU A 161 -5.54 -10.99 17.85
CA GLU A 161 -6.19 -10.29 18.97
C GLU A 161 -7.67 -10.03 18.63
N GLY A 162 -8.57 -10.56 19.45
CA GLY A 162 -10.02 -10.44 19.27
C GLY A 162 -10.62 -11.32 18.17
N LEU A 163 -9.85 -12.19 17.53
CA LEU A 163 -10.33 -13.10 16.51
C LEU A 163 -10.77 -14.46 17.08
N VAL A 164 -11.77 -15.04 16.43
CA VAL A 164 -12.18 -16.42 16.69
C VAL A 164 -11.15 -17.34 16.04
N VAL A 165 -10.49 -18.19 16.84
CA VAL A 165 -9.52 -19.18 16.35
C VAL A 165 -10.10 -20.59 16.43
N PRO A 166 -9.70 -21.51 15.52
CA PRO A 166 -10.20 -22.89 15.53
C PRO A 166 -9.71 -23.67 16.77
N GLU A 167 -10.60 -24.40 17.41
CA GLU A 167 -10.32 -25.20 18.62
C GLU A 167 -10.11 -26.68 18.30
N ASP A 168 -10.72 -27.20 17.26
CA ASP A 168 -10.65 -28.58 16.83
C ASP A 168 -10.27 -28.73 15.35
N SER A 169 -10.11 -29.98 14.90
CA SER A 169 -9.71 -30.28 13.52
C SER A 169 -10.77 -29.89 12.48
N ALA A 170 -12.05 -30.00 12.80
CA ALA A 170 -13.14 -29.64 11.89
C ALA A 170 -13.22 -28.11 11.72
N GLN A 171 -13.14 -27.37 12.83
CA GLN A 171 -13.06 -25.90 12.79
C GLN A 171 -11.81 -25.43 12.04
N ARG A 172 -10.67 -26.11 12.25
CA ARG A 172 -9.43 -25.81 11.54
C ARG A 172 -9.59 -25.94 10.03
N LYS A 173 -10.28 -26.98 9.56
CA LYS A 173 -10.53 -27.17 8.12
C LYS A 173 -11.34 -26.00 7.54
N VAL A 174 -12.41 -25.59 8.21
CA VAL A 174 -13.22 -24.44 7.78
C VAL A 174 -12.37 -23.16 7.74
N TRP A 175 -11.56 -22.95 8.77
CA TRP A 175 -10.63 -21.81 8.83
C TRP A 175 -9.64 -21.81 7.68
N GLU A 176 -8.98 -22.94 7.41
CA GLU A 176 -8.00 -23.08 6.34
C GLU A 176 -8.60 -22.85 4.95
N ASP A 177 -9.80 -23.41 4.70
CA ASP A 177 -10.49 -23.24 3.43
C ASP A 177 -10.89 -21.77 3.22
N ALA A 178 -11.41 -21.12 4.26
CA ALA A 178 -11.77 -19.70 4.24
C ALA A 178 -10.53 -18.81 4.04
N LEU A 179 -9.44 -19.10 4.77
CA LEU A 179 -8.20 -18.36 4.65
C LEU A 179 -7.58 -18.48 3.27
N LYS A 180 -7.51 -19.69 2.69
CA LYS A 180 -7.01 -19.91 1.32
C LYS A 180 -7.82 -19.14 0.29
N LYS A 181 -9.16 -19.15 0.43
CA LYS A 181 -10.04 -18.39 -0.44
C LYS A 181 -9.77 -16.88 -0.32
N GLY A 182 -9.74 -16.35 0.90
CA GLY A 182 -9.42 -14.94 1.14
C GLY A 182 -8.03 -14.57 0.62
N TRP A 183 -7.04 -15.46 0.78
CA TRP A 183 -5.69 -15.24 0.27
C TRP A 183 -5.66 -15.04 -1.25
N GLN A 184 -6.36 -15.89 -1.99
CA GLN A 184 -6.46 -15.76 -3.43
C GLN A 184 -7.15 -14.46 -3.84
N GLU A 185 -8.29 -14.14 -3.20
CA GLU A 185 -9.01 -12.88 -3.42
C GLU A 185 -8.15 -11.65 -3.12
N GLY A 186 -7.33 -11.72 -2.07
CA GLY A 186 -6.39 -10.65 -1.71
C GLY A 186 -5.30 -10.44 -2.77
N ARG A 187 -4.74 -11.52 -3.30
CA ARG A 187 -3.75 -11.45 -4.40
C ARG A 187 -4.34 -10.83 -5.66
N GLU A 188 -5.52 -11.29 -6.07
CA GLU A 188 -6.25 -10.72 -7.21
C GLU A 188 -6.56 -9.23 -7.02
N ASN A 189 -6.95 -8.84 -5.81
CA ASN A 189 -7.18 -7.43 -5.49
C ASN A 189 -5.91 -6.57 -5.59
N ALA A 190 -4.74 -7.11 -5.22
CA ALA A 190 -3.47 -6.40 -5.40
C ALA A 190 -3.13 -6.21 -6.89
N ASP A 191 -3.36 -7.24 -7.73
CA ASP A 191 -3.16 -7.15 -9.17
C ASP A 191 -4.10 -6.10 -9.79
N LEU A 192 -5.39 -6.13 -9.47
CA LEU A 192 -6.36 -5.13 -9.92
C LEU A 192 -6.01 -3.70 -9.46
N THR A 193 -5.49 -3.58 -8.22
CA THR A 193 -5.04 -2.28 -7.70
C THR A 193 -3.85 -1.75 -8.51
N PHE A 194 -2.94 -2.64 -8.89
CA PHE A 194 -1.78 -2.29 -9.71
C PHE A 194 -2.16 -1.94 -11.15
N GLU A 195 -3.09 -2.69 -11.76
CA GLU A 195 -3.60 -2.41 -13.11
C GLU A 195 -4.33 -1.07 -13.22
N ALA A 196 -4.98 -0.65 -12.13
CA ALA A 196 -5.69 0.63 -12.07
C ALA A 196 -4.79 1.85 -11.78
N SER A 197 -3.50 1.64 -11.51
CA SER A 197 -2.54 2.71 -11.21
C SER A 197 -1.88 3.23 -12.48
#